data_1e94eb34bff7d80eba66fb0033fa6e99
#
_entry.id   1e94eb34bff7d80eba66fb0033fa6e99
#
_cell.length_a   1.000
_cell.length_b   1.000
_cell.length_c   1.000
_cell.angle_alpha   90.00
_cell.angle_beta   90.00
_cell.angle_gamma   90.00
#
_symmetry.space_group_name_H-M   'P 1'
#
loop_
_entity.id
_entity.type
_entity.pdbx_description
1 polymer ?
#
loop_
_entity_poly.entity_id
_entity_poly.type
_entity_poly.pdbx_seq_one_letter_code
_entity_poly.pdbx_strand_id
1 'polypeptide(L)'
;MQELSDLLASLKETQAKLEEEMTELVTLKDDAAREADNFAVLLSQCQTELDTTSDSITDAEALALEYEKQIEQEMLERQRREMEALEAARKAQEEADKANNAGNTGGNSSSGSAMVDQNALNNVLKNHTAEDVAMLAAIIECEAGNQSYEGKCAVGSVVINRVADPRFANSISGVIYAPYQFSPVASGRFAIVLARGANAACTQAAVDVLNGYININALYFHVYDSSVDVGGTVIGDHVFY
;
A
#
# COMPACT_ATOMS: atom_id res chain seq x y z
N MET A 1 3.88 62.46 -66.25
CA MET A 1 3.47 63.21 -65.08
C MET A 1 2.54 62.41 -64.18
N GLN A 2 1.56 61.69 -64.85
CA GLN A 2 0.59 60.80 -64.13
C GLN A 2 1.31 59.65 -63.40
N GLU A 3 2.17 58.91 -64.08
CA GLU A 3 2.91 57.75 -63.46
C GLU A 3 3.76 58.11 -62.25
N LEU A 4 4.35 59.32 -62.24
CA LEU A 4 5.16 59.78 -61.10
C LEU A 4 4.26 60.11 -59.88
N SER A 5 3.05 60.62 -60.12
CA SER A 5 2.03 60.89 -59.10
C SER A 5 1.51 59.58 -58.49
N ASP A 6 1.24 58.58 -59.30
CA ASP A 6 0.75 57.26 -58.88
C ASP A 6 1.83 56.49 -58.08
N LEU A 7 3.07 56.58 -58.49
CA LEU A 7 4.22 56.00 -57.75
C LEU A 7 4.42 56.65 -56.36
N LEU A 8 4.28 57.98 -56.28
CA LEU A 8 4.35 58.75 -55.02
C LEU A 8 3.19 58.38 -54.10
N ALA A 9 2.01 58.16 -54.60
CA ALA A 9 0.84 57.70 -53.80
C ALA A 9 1.09 56.28 -53.27
N SER A 10 1.57 55.34 -54.08
CA SER A 10 1.90 53.98 -53.66
C SER A 10 3.03 53.97 -52.64
N LEU A 11 4.04 54.83 -52.78
CA LEU A 11 5.14 54.94 -51.81
C LEU A 11 4.65 55.41 -50.43
N LYS A 12 3.75 56.40 -50.43
CA LYS A 12 3.14 56.91 -49.18
C LYS A 12 2.27 55.85 -48.51
N GLU A 13 1.53 55.07 -49.28
CA GLU A 13 0.70 53.99 -48.78
C GLU A 13 1.57 52.86 -48.16
N THR A 14 2.65 52.47 -48.81
CA THR A 14 3.59 51.47 -48.28
C THR A 14 4.33 52.00 -47.03
N GLN A 15 4.66 53.27 -46.96
CA GLN A 15 5.26 53.89 -45.80
C GLN A 15 4.30 53.87 -44.61
N ALA A 16 3.02 54.20 -44.80
CA ALA A 16 2.00 54.16 -43.77
C ALA A 16 1.78 52.74 -43.22
N LYS A 17 1.72 51.73 -44.12
CA LYS A 17 1.65 50.30 -43.71
C LYS A 17 2.87 49.87 -42.90
N LEU A 18 4.06 50.27 -43.29
CA LEU A 18 5.28 49.94 -42.57
C LEU A 18 5.30 50.58 -41.18
N GLU A 19 4.81 51.80 -41.01
CA GLU A 19 4.70 52.49 -39.71
C GLU A 19 3.69 51.80 -38.81
N GLU A 20 2.57 51.30 -39.36
CA GLU A 20 1.56 50.50 -38.65
C GLU A 20 2.14 49.15 -38.18
N GLU A 21 2.79 48.39 -39.07
CA GLU A 21 3.47 47.12 -38.75
C GLU A 21 4.59 47.30 -37.71
N MET A 22 5.34 48.39 -37.77
CA MET A 22 6.35 48.72 -36.76
C MET A 22 5.72 48.95 -35.40
N THR A 23 4.55 49.63 -35.35
CA THR A 23 3.84 49.89 -34.08
C THR A 23 3.29 48.57 -33.49
N GLU A 24 2.75 47.71 -34.32
CA GLU A 24 2.30 46.38 -33.90
C GLU A 24 3.46 45.50 -33.37
N LEU A 25 4.61 45.54 -34.06
CA LEU A 25 5.80 44.80 -33.61
C LEU A 25 6.32 45.32 -32.26
N VAL A 26 6.27 46.60 -32.00
CA VAL A 26 6.66 47.19 -30.69
C VAL A 26 5.71 46.70 -29.60
N THR A 27 4.37 46.74 -29.84
CA THR A 27 3.39 46.27 -28.86
C THR A 27 3.54 44.77 -28.57
N LEU A 28 3.73 43.95 -29.60
CA LEU A 28 3.93 42.51 -29.48
C LEU A 28 5.21 42.18 -28.69
N LYS A 29 6.30 42.95 -28.94
CA LYS A 29 7.53 42.82 -28.16
C LYS A 29 7.37 43.16 -26.69
N ASP A 30 6.59 44.21 -26.39
CA ASP A 30 6.34 44.63 -25.01
C ASP A 30 5.41 43.63 -24.28
N ASP A 31 4.46 43.04 -24.98
CA ASP A 31 3.62 41.97 -24.47
C ASP A 31 4.43 40.69 -24.20
N ALA A 32 5.27 40.28 -25.15
CA ALA A 32 6.18 39.13 -24.95
C ALA A 32 7.15 39.33 -23.77
N ALA A 33 7.65 40.54 -23.56
CA ALA A 33 8.48 40.86 -22.41
C ALA A 33 7.72 40.73 -21.10
N ARG A 34 6.45 41.20 -21.03
CA ARG A 34 5.60 41.07 -19.85
C ARG A 34 5.27 39.59 -19.55
N GLU A 35 5.01 38.79 -20.59
CA GLU A 35 4.79 37.36 -20.40
C GLU A 35 6.04 36.65 -19.89
N ALA A 36 7.21 36.99 -20.41
CA ALA A 36 8.49 36.44 -19.93
C ALA A 36 8.74 36.77 -18.45
N ASP A 37 8.45 37.99 -18.01
CA ASP A 37 8.54 38.39 -16.60
C ASP A 37 7.54 37.61 -15.72
N ASN A 38 6.31 37.42 -16.18
CA ASN A 38 5.32 36.62 -15.49
C ASN A 38 5.76 35.17 -15.34
N PHE A 39 6.34 34.56 -16.38
CA PHE A 39 6.89 33.21 -16.31
C PHE A 39 8.07 33.12 -15.33
N ALA A 40 8.93 34.14 -15.26
CA ALA A 40 10.03 34.15 -14.30
C ALA A 40 9.52 34.18 -12.85
N VAL A 41 8.48 34.95 -12.55
CA VAL A 41 7.82 34.97 -11.23
C VAL A 41 7.20 33.61 -10.91
N LEU A 42 6.48 33.02 -11.86
CA LEU A 42 5.84 31.71 -11.68
C LEU A 42 6.87 30.59 -11.43
N LEU A 43 7.98 30.59 -12.17
CA LEU A 43 9.09 29.67 -11.95
C LEU A 43 9.68 29.80 -10.55
N SER A 44 9.88 31.04 -10.06
CA SER A 44 10.35 31.29 -8.70
C SER A 44 9.38 30.77 -7.64
N GLN A 45 8.06 30.92 -7.85
CA GLN A 45 7.04 30.38 -6.96
C GLN A 45 7.05 28.85 -6.95
N CYS A 46 7.06 28.21 -8.12
CA CYS A 46 7.14 26.76 -8.22
C CYS A 46 8.41 26.20 -7.55
N GLN A 47 9.56 26.88 -7.69
CA GLN A 47 10.77 26.45 -7.00
C GLN A 47 10.63 26.53 -5.48
N THR A 48 10.04 27.61 -4.96
CA THR A 48 9.78 27.75 -3.52
C THR A 48 8.82 26.69 -2.99
N GLU A 49 7.77 26.36 -3.75
CA GLU A 49 6.83 25.29 -3.40
C GLU A 49 7.51 23.91 -3.43
N LEU A 50 8.40 23.68 -4.39
CA LEU A 50 9.18 22.46 -4.47
C LEU A 50 10.09 22.29 -3.26
N ASP A 51 10.80 23.35 -2.89
CA ASP A 51 11.72 23.35 -1.74
C ASP A 51 10.94 23.09 -0.43
N THR A 52 9.80 23.77 -0.21
CA THR A 52 8.96 23.55 0.98
C THR A 52 8.35 22.14 1.03
N THR A 53 7.99 21.58 -0.12
CA THR A 53 7.49 20.21 -0.20
C THR A 53 8.59 19.20 0.08
N SER A 54 9.81 19.44 -0.42
CA SER A 54 10.99 18.62 -0.15
C SER A 54 11.33 18.60 1.34
N ASP A 55 11.31 19.76 1.99
CA ASP A 55 11.53 19.87 3.44
C ASP A 55 10.47 19.09 4.23
N SER A 56 9.19 19.23 3.83
CA SER A 56 8.09 18.50 4.46
C SER A 56 8.20 16.97 4.31
N ILE A 57 8.71 16.49 3.16
CA ILE A 57 8.98 15.07 2.95
C ILE A 57 10.10 14.60 3.88
N THR A 58 11.17 15.37 3.99
CA THR A 58 12.31 15.05 4.88
C THR A 58 11.89 14.98 6.34
N ASP A 59 11.04 15.91 6.79
CA ASP A 59 10.48 15.91 8.15
C ASP A 59 9.56 14.70 8.38
N ALA A 60 8.73 14.34 7.39
CA ALA A 60 7.86 13.18 7.47
C ALA A 60 8.67 11.85 7.50
N GLU A 61 9.75 11.75 6.73
CA GLU A 61 10.66 10.60 6.74
C GLU A 61 11.36 10.45 8.10
N ALA A 62 11.81 11.57 8.69
CA ALA A 62 12.42 11.56 10.03
C ALA A 62 11.42 11.10 11.11
N LEU A 63 10.18 11.57 11.03
CA LEU A 63 9.10 11.16 11.94
C LEU A 63 8.73 9.69 11.76
N ALA A 64 8.66 9.21 10.52
CA ALA A 64 8.41 7.81 10.22
C ALA A 64 9.48 6.88 10.81
N LEU A 65 10.77 7.26 10.70
CA LEU A 65 11.87 6.53 11.31
C LEU A 65 11.79 6.49 12.84
N GLU A 66 11.31 7.56 13.47
CA GLU A 66 11.10 7.60 14.92
C GLU A 66 9.95 6.67 15.34
N TYR A 67 8.84 6.66 14.60
CA TYR A 67 7.75 5.73 14.85
C TYR A 67 8.14 4.27 14.61
N GLU A 68 8.96 3.98 13.60
CA GLU A 68 9.49 2.61 13.37
C GLU A 68 10.29 2.12 14.59
N LYS A 69 11.14 2.96 15.17
CA LYS A 69 11.87 2.61 16.37
C LYS A 69 10.97 2.40 17.59
N GLN A 70 9.92 3.20 17.73
CA GLN A 70 8.95 3.02 18.83
C GLN A 70 8.18 1.70 18.67
N ILE A 71 7.73 1.38 17.46
CA ILE A 71 7.06 0.12 17.14
C ILE A 71 7.97 -1.07 17.42
N GLU A 72 9.24 -1.00 17.00
CA GLU A 72 10.23 -2.05 17.27
C GLU A 72 10.43 -2.28 18.78
N GLN A 73 10.53 -1.21 19.57
CA GLN A 73 10.63 -1.30 21.03
C GLN A 73 9.37 -1.90 21.68
N GLU A 74 8.18 -1.47 21.26
CA GLU A 74 6.93 -2.03 21.76
C GLU A 74 6.77 -3.50 21.40
N MET A 75 7.16 -3.89 20.19
CA MET A 75 7.15 -5.29 19.76
C MET A 75 8.12 -6.15 20.59
N LEU A 76 9.32 -5.65 20.84
CA LEU A 76 10.31 -6.36 21.66
C LEU A 76 9.81 -6.52 23.12
N GLU A 77 9.20 -5.49 23.68
CA GLU A 77 8.58 -5.58 25.02
C GLU A 77 7.41 -6.56 25.05
N ARG A 78 6.56 -6.55 24.03
CA ARG A 78 5.45 -7.49 23.89
C ARG A 78 5.95 -8.93 23.80
N GLN A 79 6.94 -9.18 22.95
CA GLN A 79 7.57 -10.49 22.81
C GLN A 79 8.18 -10.99 24.14
N ARG A 80 8.84 -10.10 24.89
CA ARG A 80 9.34 -10.43 26.23
C ARG A 80 8.22 -10.81 27.19
N ARG A 81 7.12 -10.04 27.23
CA ARG A 81 5.95 -10.34 28.07
C ARG A 81 5.28 -11.66 27.70
N GLU A 82 5.18 -11.96 26.40
CA GLU A 82 4.64 -13.22 25.92
C GLU A 82 5.54 -14.41 26.29
N MET A 83 6.86 -14.26 26.18
CA MET A 83 7.81 -15.29 26.64
C MET A 83 7.76 -15.51 28.14
N GLU A 84 7.68 -14.45 28.94
CA GLU A 84 7.52 -14.54 30.39
C GLU A 84 6.19 -15.23 30.80
N ALA A 85 5.11 -14.90 30.07
CA ALA A 85 3.80 -15.53 30.29
C ALA A 85 3.80 -17.01 29.89
N LEU A 86 4.44 -17.36 28.79
CA LEU A 86 4.59 -18.75 28.32
C LEU A 86 5.44 -19.58 29.32
N GLU A 87 6.51 -19.00 29.82
CA GLU A 87 7.36 -19.66 30.84
C GLU A 87 6.62 -19.85 32.15
N ALA A 88 5.81 -18.84 32.59
CA ALA A 88 4.96 -18.96 33.75
C ALA A 88 3.87 -20.03 33.56
N ALA A 89 3.24 -20.08 32.40
CA ALA A 89 2.24 -21.11 32.06
C ALA A 89 2.86 -22.52 32.07
N ARG A 90 4.08 -22.68 31.49
CA ARG A 90 4.79 -23.95 31.50
C ARG A 90 5.12 -24.40 32.92
N LYS A 91 5.60 -23.50 33.78
CA LYS A 91 5.88 -23.82 35.20
C LYS A 91 4.61 -24.24 35.94
N ALA A 92 3.49 -23.53 35.69
CA ALA A 92 2.20 -23.89 36.28
C ALA A 92 1.69 -25.25 35.79
N GLN A 93 1.90 -25.56 34.52
CA GLN A 93 1.56 -26.86 33.94
C GLN A 93 2.42 -27.99 34.53
N GLU A 94 3.73 -27.78 34.65
CA GLU A 94 4.64 -28.75 35.31
C GLU A 94 4.28 -29.00 36.77
N GLU A 95 3.81 -27.99 37.50
CA GLU A 95 3.31 -28.14 38.86
C GLU A 95 1.95 -28.87 38.93
N ALA A 96 1.03 -28.57 37.98
CA ALA A 96 -0.24 -29.24 37.85
C ALA A 96 -0.08 -30.74 37.44
N ASP A 97 0.85 -31.04 36.55
CA ASP A 97 1.16 -32.41 36.11
C ASP A 97 1.80 -33.23 37.25
N LYS A 98 2.60 -32.61 38.10
CA LYS A 98 3.11 -33.25 39.34
C LYS A 98 1.99 -33.53 40.33
N ALA A 99 0.95 -32.70 40.38
CA ALA A 99 -0.21 -32.90 41.26
C ALA A 99 -1.21 -33.92 40.70
N ASN A 100 -1.30 -34.07 39.35
CA ASN A 100 -2.28 -34.91 38.65
C ASN A 100 -1.79 -36.28 38.22
N ASN A 101 -0.57 -36.71 38.59
CA ASN A 101 -0.09 -38.07 38.28
C ASN A 101 -0.72 -39.14 39.20
N ALA A 102 -1.95 -38.88 39.66
CA ALA A 102 -2.84 -39.83 40.33
C ALA A 102 -4.24 -39.73 39.74
N GLY A 103 -4.49 -40.39 38.58
CA GLY A 103 -5.88 -40.67 38.16
C GLY A 103 -6.31 -40.18 36.79
N ASN A 104 -6.25 -41.14 35.85
CA ASN A 104 -7.31 -41.55 34.89
C ASN A 104 -7.63 -40.74 33.63
N THR A 105 -7.43 -41.44 32.55
CA THR A 105 -8.10 -41.58 31.21
C THR A 105 -9.35 -40.77 30.85
N GLY A 106 -9.36 -40.26 29.63
CA GLY A 106 -10.50 -40.42 28.69
C GLY A 106 -11.30 -39.21 28.32
N GLY A 107 -11.44 -38.91 27.03
CA GLY A 107 -12.58 -38.14 26.57
C GLY A 107 -12.33 -37.24 25.34
N ASN A 108 -12.54 -37.85 24.19
CA ASN A 108 -12.66 -37.21 22.87
C ASN A 108 -13.96 -36.38 22.80
N SER A 109 -13.95 -35.18 22.25
CA SER A 109 -15.13 -34.59 21.61
C SER A 109 -14.73 -33.57 20.53
N SER A 110 -15.06 -34.01 19.33
CA SER A 110 -15.05 -33.26 18.08
C SER A 110 -16.24 -32.30 18.05
N SER A 111 -16.01 -31.07 17.59
CA SER A 111 -17.05 -30.18 17.09
C SER A 111 -16.59 -29.51 15.81
N GLY A 112 -17.30 -29.77 14.72
CA GLY A 112 -16.92 -29.36 13.38
C GLY A 112 -17.12 -27.87 13.14
N SER A 113 -16.10 -27.27 12.61
CA SER A 113 -16.13 -26.01 11.87
C SER A 113 -15.33 -26.26 10.59
N ALA A 114 -15.68 -25.61 9.48
CA ALA A 114 -15.07 -25.81 8.15
C ALA A 114 -13.55 -25.96 8.27
N MET A 115 -13.06 -27.13 7.86
CA MET A 115 -11.69 -27.57 8.12
C MET A 115 -10.71 -26.80 7.24
N VAL A 116 -10.14 -25.73 7.77
CA VAL A 116 -8.80 -25.29 7.38
C VAL A 116 -7.86 -26.45 7.74
N ASP A 117 -7.11 -26.97 6.78
CA ASP A 117 -6.13 -28.02 7.08
C ASP A 117 -5.04 -27.43 7.97
N GLN A 118 -5.13 -27.70 9.26
CA GLN A 118 -4.20 -27.19 10.28
C GLN A 118 -2.74 -27.60 10.00
N ASN A 119 -2.55 -28.73 9.30
CA ASN A 119 -1.21 -29.16 8.91
C ASN A 119 -0.66 -28.30 7.75
N ALA A 120 -1.48 -27.96 6.76
CA ALA A 120 -1.11 -27.07 5.68
C ALA A 120 -0.84 -25.66 6.22
N LEU A 121 -1.70 -25.14 7.08
CA LEU A 121 -1.49 -23.86 7.76
C LEU A 121 -0.17 -23.83 8.55
N ASN A 122 0.06 -24.81 9.42
CA ASN A 122 1.28 -24.91 10.20
C ASN A 122 2.53 -25.06 9.34
N ASN A 123 2.44 -25.72 8.18
CA ASN A 123 3.55 -25.87 7.26
C ASN A 123 3.96 -24.54 6.63
N VAL A 124 3.00 -23.73 6.18
CA VAL A 124 3.26 -22.39 5.63
C VAL A 124 3.83 -21.45 6.69
N LEU A 125 3.24 -21.43 7.89
CA LEU A 125 3.67 -20.58 8.99
C LEU A 125 5.10 -20.92 9.48
N LYS A 126 5.52 -22.19 9.40
CA LYS A 126 6.85 -22.61 9.86
C LYS A 126 7.95 -22.55 8.80
N ASN A 127 7.58 -22.62 7.52
CA ASN A 127 8.53 -22.82 6.42
C ASN A 127 8.49 -21.72 5.37
N HIS A 128 7.95 -20.52 5.69
CA HIS A 128 7.94 -19.39 4.75
C HIS A 128 9.35 -18.85 4.47
N THR A 129 9.55 -18.37 3.27
CA THR A 129 10.81 -17.80 2.80
C THR A 129 10.75 -16.26 2.82
N ALA A 130 11.90 -15.60 2.65
CA ALA A 130 11.93 -14.15 2.46
C ALA A 130 11.16 -13.70 1.20
N GLU A 131 11.08 -14.55 0.18
CA GLU A 131 10.30 -14.30 -1.03
C GLU A 131 8.79 -14.37 -0.73
N ASP A 132 8.33 -15.29 0.10
CA ASP A 132 6.95 -15.37 0.56
C ASP A 132 6.55 -14.10 1.33
N VAL A 133 7.43 -13.61 2.21
CA VAL A 133 7.22 -12.33 2.92
C VAL A 133 7.08 -11.18 1.92
N ALA A 134 7.99 -11.07 0.95
CA ALA A 134 7.97 -9.99 -0.04
C ALA A 134 6.70 -10.04 -0.91
N MET A 135 6.29 -11.22 -1.36
CA MET A 135 5.07 -11.40 -2.14
C MET A 135 3.81 -11.08 -1.34
N LEU A 136 3.73 -11.57 -0.09
CA LEU A 136 2.59 -11.28 0.78
C LEU A 136 2.51 -9.79 1.11
N ALA A 137 3.63 -9.14 1.43
CA ALA A 137 3.69 -7.71 1.67
C ALA A 137 3.25 -6.88 0.45
N ALA A 138 3.70 -7.28 -0.75
CA ALA A 138 3.35 -6.59 -1.98
C ALA A 138 1.85 -6.68 -2.31
N ILE A 139 1.23 -7.84 -2.12
CA ILE A 139 -0.22 -7.96 -2.35
C ILE A 139 -1.03 -7.24 -1.28
N ILE A 140 -0.61 -7.26 -0.01
CA ILE A 140 -1.23 -6.47 1.08
C ILE A 140 -1.19 -4.99 0.72
N GLU A 141 -0.07 -4.48 0.22
CA GLU A 141 0.03 -3.07 -0.17
C GLU A 141 -0.88 -2.74 -1.37
N CYS A 142 -0.97 -3.63 -2.33
CA CYS A 142 -1.84 -3.43 -3.48
C CYS A 142 -3.33 -3.36 -3.09
N GLU A 143 -3.76 -4.19 -2.16
CA GLU A 143 -5.17 -4.32 -1.78
C GLU A 143 -5.56 -3.42 -0.59
N ALA A 144 -4.66 -3.27 0.39
CA ALA A 144 -4.95 -2.62 1.67
C ALA A 144 -3.91 -1.56 2.08
N GLY A 145 -3.14 -1.00 1.14
CA GLY A 145 -2.05 -0.08 1.45
C GLY A 145 -2.48 1.17 2.24
N ASN A 146 -3.70 1.65 2.04
CA ASN A 146 -4.31 2.79 2.73
C ASN A 146 -5.23 2.39 3.91
N GLN A 147 -5.38 1.08 4.18
CA GLN A 147 -6.22 0.59 5.28
C GLN A 147 -5.50 0.63 6.62
N SER A 148 -6.27 0.42 7.70
CA SER A 148 -5.73 0.21 9.04
C SER A 148 -4.77 -1.00 9.07
N TYR A 149 -3.93 -1.08 10.08
CA TYR A 149 -3.05 -2.24 10.26
C TYR A 149 -3.82 -3.55 10.36
N GLU A 150 -4.95 -3.54 11.06
CA GLU A 150 -5.86 -4.66 11.16
C GLU A 150 -6.40 -5.10 9.78
N GLY A 151 -6.77 -4.13 8.92
CA GLY A 151 -7.18 -4.41 7.54
C GLY A 151 -6.07 -5.01 6.67
N LYS A 152 -4.83 -4.54 6.85
CA LYS A 152 -3.65 -5.13 6.20
C LYS A 152 -3.45 -6.60 6.62
N CYS A 153 -3.50 -6.88 7.92
CA CYS A 153 -3.42 -8.24 8.45
C CYS A 153 -4.59 -9.12 7.98
N ALA A 154 -5.79 -8.56 7.85
CA ALA A 154 -6.95 -9.30 7.36
C ALA A 154 -6.79 -9.75 5.90
N VAL A 155 -6.29 -8.87 5.02
CA VAL A 155 -5.97 -9.25 3.63
C VAL A 155 -4.88 -10.33 3.60
N GLY A 156 -3.83 -10.19 4.40
CA GLY A 156 -2.80 -11.22 4.54
C GLY A 156 -3.36 -12.56 5.04
N SER A 157 -4.24 -12.52 6.05
CA SER A 157 -4.91 -13.71 6.61
C SER A 157 -5.73 -14.44 5.56
N VAL A 158 -6.44 -13.73 4.66
CA VAL A 158 -7.19 -14.37 3.56
C VAL A 158 -6.24 -15.14 2.64
N VAL A 159 -5.06 -14.60 2.30
CA VAL A 159 -4.07 -15.31 1.47
C VAL A 159 -3.63 -16.60 2.17
N ILE A 160 -3.30 -16.55 3.45
CA ILE A 160 -2.83 -17.72 4.22
C ILE A 160 -3.96 -18.74 4.42
N ASN A 161 -5.18 -18.30 4.67
CA ASN A 161 -6.36 -19.18 4.76
C ASN A 161 -6.59 -19.92 3.43
N ARG A 162 -6.42 -19.24 2.28
CA ARG A 162 -6.51 -19.87 0.97
C ARG A 162 -5.42 -20.93 0.76
N VAL A 163 -4.19 -20.66 1.18
CA VAL A 163 -3.11 -21.65 1.09
C VAL A 163 -3.42 -22.91 1.91
N ALA A 164 -4.13 -22.75 3.03
CA ALA A 164 -4.54 -23.86 3.88
C ALA A 164 -5.84 -24.55 3.43
N ASP A 165 -6.58 -23.98 2.46
CA ASP A 165 -7.82 -24.54 1.96
C ASP A 165 -7.56 -25.37 0.67
N PRO A 166 -7.98 -26.64 0.61
CA PRO A 166 -7.70 -27.52 -0.53
C PRO A 166 -8.32 -27.08 -1.87
N ARG A 167 -9.21 -26.09 -1.87
CA ARG A 167 -9.79 -25.50 -3.08
C ARG A 167 -8.86 -24.54 -3.79
N PHE A 168 -7.77 -24.09 -3.12
CA PHE A 168 -6.79 -23.14 -3.64
C PHE A 168 -5.42 -23.79 -3.80
N ALA A 169 -4.49 -23.04 -4.37
CA ALA A 169 -3.10 -23.48 -4.46
C ALA A 169 -2.46 -23.54 -3.05
N ASN A 170 -1.58 -24.51 -2.83
CA ASN A 170 -0.94 -24.77 -1.54
C ASN A 170 0.35 -23.93 -1.31
N SER A 171 0.47 -22.78 -1.96
CA SER A 171 1.58 -21.85 -1.80
C SER A 171 1.13 -20.41 -1.95
N ILE A 172 1.84 -19.48 -1.31
CA ILE A 172 1.54 -18.03 -1.38
C ILE A 172 1.61 -17.55 -2.83
N SER A 173 2.66 -17.90 -3.55
CA SER A 173 2.80 -17.56 -4.97
C SER A 173 1.66 -18.13 -5.81
N GLY A 174 1.29 -19.39 -5.58
CA GLY A 174 0.19 -20.04 -6.30
C GLY A 174 -1.17 -19.38 -6.06
N VAL A 175 -1.46 -18.93 -4.83
CA VAL A 175 -2.68 -18.18 -4.50
C VAL A 175 -2.66 -16.79 -5.13
N ILE A 176 -1.55 -16.06 -5.05
CA ILE A 176 -1.45 -14.69 -5.57
C ILE A 176 -1.55 -14.66 -7.10
N TYR A 177 -0.85 -15.57 -7.79
CA TYR A 177 -0.85 -15.61 -9.26
C TYR A 177 -2.02 -16.40 -9.87
N ALA A 178 -2.92 -16.97 -9.05
CA ALA A 178 -4.09 -17.65 -9.57
C ALA A 178 -4.95 -16.70 -10.43
N PRO A 179 -5.43 -17.15 -11.60
CA PRO A 179 -6.23 -16.33 -12.48
C PRO A 179 -7.44 -15.70 -11.78
N TYR A 180 -7.67 -14.41 -11.99
CA TYR A 180 -8.83 -13.65 -11.48
C TYR A 180 -8.92 -13.51 -9.94
N GLN A 181 -7.89 -13.89 -9.19
CA GLN A 181 -7.91 -13.76 -7.73
C GLN A 181 -7.57 -12.33 -7.26
N PHE A 182 -6.59 -11.70 -7.87
CA PHE A 182 -6.12 -10.37 -7.50
C PHE A 182 -5.95 -9.49 -8.73
N SER A 183 -6.75 -8.42 -8.83
CA SER A 183 -6.70 -7.46 -9.93
C SER A 183 -5.33 -6.77 -10.09
N PRO A 184 -4.57 -6.46 -9.02
CA PRO A 184 -3.24 -5.89 -9.14
C PRO A 184 -2.22 -6.78 -9.87
N VAL A 185 -2.40 -8.09 -9.87
CA VAL A 185 -1.56 -9.02 -10.63
C VAL A 185 -1.81 -8.85 -12.12
N ALA A 186 -3.07 -8.84 -12.53
CA ALA A 186 -3.45 -8.68 -13.93
C ALA A 186 -3.09 -7.28 -14.49
N SER A 187 -3.17 -6.23 -13.68
CA SER A 187 -2.83 -4.85 -14.08
C SER A 187 -1.32 -4.55 -14.08
N GLY A 188 -0.48 -5.46 -13.57
CA GLY A 188 0.96 -5.27 -13.40
C GLY A 188 1.37 -4.44 -12.17
N ARG A 189 0.42 -3.88 -11.40
CA ARG A 189 0.71 -3.10 -10.18
C ARG A 189 1.46 -3.93 -9.15
N PHE A 190 1.07 -5.20 -8.98
CA PHE A 190 1.75 -6.13 -8.08
C PHE A 190 3.24 -6.28 -8.42
N ALA A 191 3.59 -6.45 -9.69
CA ALA A 191 4.98 -6.59 -10.12
C ALA A 191 5.82 -5.33 -9.82
N ILE A 192 5.22 -4.13 -9.95
CA ILE A 192 5.88 -2.86 -9.62
C ILE A 192 6.15 -2.79 -8.11
N VAL A 193 5.15 -3.10 -7.26
CA VAL A 193 5.31 -3.06 -5.81
C VAL A 193 6.31 -4.12 -5.35
N LEU A 194 6.25 -5.34 -5.88
CA LEU A 194 7.21 -6.41 -5.55
C LEU A 194 8.65 -6.02 -5.91
N ALA A 195 8.87 -5.39 -7.07
CA ALA A 195 10.20 -4.98 -7.52
C ALA A 195 10.81 -3.85 -6.68
N ARG A 196 10.01 -2.89 -6.21
CA ARG A 196 10.50 -1.78 -5.36
C ARG A 196 10.55 -2.11 -3.87
N GLY A 197 9.92 -3.19 -3.47
CA GLY A 197 9.61 -3.51 -2.08
C GLY A 197 8.31 -2.84 -1.61
N ALA A 198 7.57 -3.53 -0.75
CA ALA A 198 6.39 -2.99 -0.09
C ALA A 198 6.79 -2.02 1.04
N ASN A 199 5.86 -1.13 1.42
CA ASN A 199 6.09 -0.22 2.54
C ASN A 199 6.22 -0.98 3.88
N ALA A 200 6.84 -0.34 4.87
CA ALA A 200 7.17 -0.95 6.16
C ALA A 200 5.95 -1.55 6.87
N ALA A 201 4.80 -0.83 6.87
CA ALA A 201 3.59 -1.31 7.54
C ALA A 201 3.00 -2.57 6.88
N CYS A 202 3.04 -2.68 5.55
CA CYS A 202 2.59 -3.85 4.81
C CYS A 202 3.57 -5.02 4.95
N THR A 203 4.87 -4.74 5.01
CA THR A 203 5.90 -5.74 5.29
C THR A 203 5.74 -6.31 6.69
N GLN A 204 5.52 -5.46 7.69
CA GLN A 204 5.28 -5.90 9.06
C GLN A 204 4.00 -6.74 9.17
N ALA A 205 2.89 -6.32 8.53
CA ALA A 205 1.66 -7.11 8.50
C ALA A 205 1.86 -8.49 7.88
N ALA A 206 2.66 -8.59 6.81
CA ALA A 206 3.00 -9.87 6.19
C ALA A 206 3.80 -10.77 7.15
N VAL A 207 4.79 -10.20 7.84
CA VAL A 207 5.59 -10.92 8.84
C VAL A 207 4.71 -11.43 9.99
N ASP A 208 3.84 -10.59 10.54
CA ASP A 208 2.97 -10.97 11.66
C ASP A 208 1.98 -12.07 11.26
N VAL A 209 1.38 -11.97 10.08
CA VAL A 209 0.49 -13.00 9.56
C VAL A 209 1.22 -14.32 9.34
N LEU A 210 2.43 -14.30 8.80
CA LEU A 210 3.27 -15.48 8.62
C LEU A 210 3.79 -16.06 9.94
N ASN A 211 3.87 -15.25 10.98
CA ASN A 211 4.14 -15.69 12.34
C ASN A 211 2.89 -16.17 13.10
N GLY A 212 1.75 -16.25 12.43
CA GLY A 212 0.51 -16.83 12.97
C GLY A 212 -0.53 -15.83 13.44
N TYR A 213 -0.35 -14.51 13.21
CA TYR A 213 -1.38 -13.52 13.50
C TYR A 213 -2.49 -13.55 12.44
N ILE A 214 -3.35 -14.57 12.50
CA ILE A 214 -4.51 -14.71 11.63
C ILE A 214 -5.71 -14.07 12.31
N ASN A 215 -6.05 -12.84 11.93
CA ASN A 215 -7.09 -12.04 12.59
C ASN A 215 -8.48 -12.21 11.97
N ILE A 216 -8.61 -12.92 10.85
CA ILE A 216 -9.88 -13.22 10.20
C ILE A 216 -9.88 -14.64 9.62
N ASN A 217 -10.97 -15.37 9.78
CA ASN A 217 -11.18 -16.68 9.16
C ASN A 217 -12.10 -16.54 7.94
N ALA A 218 -11.61 -15.88 6.89
CA ALA A 218 -12.33 -15.63 5.66
C ALA A 218 -11.48 -16.05 4.45
N LEU A 219 -12.14 -16.36 3.35
CA LEU A 219 -11.50 -16.75 2.10
C LEU A 219 -11.67 -15.70 1.00
N TYR A 220 -12.60 -14.78 1.19
CA TYR A 220 -12.94 -13.74 0.23
C TYR A 220 -13.06 -12.39 0.92
N PHE A 221 -12.83 -11.34 0.16
CA PHE A 221 -13.11 -9.96 0.56
C PHE A 221 -13.40 -9.11 -0.67
N HIS A 222 -14.12 -8.02 -0.47
CA HIS A 222 -14.30 -6.95 -1.44
C HIS A 222 -14.54 -5.62 -0.71
N VAL A 223 -14.62 -4.52 -1.45
CA VAL A 223 -14.95 -3.21 -0.89
C VAL A 223 -16.37 -3.27 -0.34
N TYR A 224 -16.53 -2.88 0.92
CA TYR A 224 -17.81 -2.93 1.62
C TYR A 224 -18.85 -1.98 0.98
N ASP A 225 -20.02 -2.51 0.69
CA ASP A 225 -21.20 -1.75 0.24
C ASP A 225 -22.40 -2.09 1.12
N SER A 226 -22.80 -1.12 1.96
CA SER A 226 -23.92 -1.29 2.90
C SER A 226 -25.27 -1.59 2.24
N SER A 227 -25.40 -1.42 0.92
CA SER A 227 -26.64 -1.71 0.18
C SER A 227 -26.78 -3.17 -0.24
N VAL A 228 -25.69 -3.92 -0.30
CA VAL A 228 -25.64 -5.32 -0.78
C VAL A 228 -25.03 -6.30 0.22
N ASP A 229 -24.16 -5.83 1.12
CA ASP A 229 -23.45 -6.69 2.07
C ASP A 229 -24.29 -6.92 3.33
N VAL A 230 -24.89 -8.08 3.43
CA VAL A 230 -25.74 -8.52 4.56
C VAL A 230 -25.07 -9.50 5.51
N GLY A 231 -23.76 -9.75 5.33
CA GLY A 231 -22.99 -10.69 6.17
C GLY A 231 -21.49 -10.49 6.01
N GLY A 232 -20.71 -11.20 6.85
CA GLY A 232 -19.27 -11.07 6.88
C GLY A 232 -18.76 -10.08 7.95
N THR A 233 -17.45 -9.99 8.08
CA THR A 233 -16.78 -9.08 9.02
C THR A 233 -16.27 -7.86 8.28
N VAL A 234 -16.71 -6.67 8.69
CA VAL A 234 -16.25 -5.41 8.10
C VAL A 234 -15.01 -4.91 8.85
N ILE A 235 -13.91 -4.69 8.14
CA ILE A 235 -12.68 -4.09 8.66
C ILE A 235 -12.23 -2.99 7.68
N GLY A 236 -12.27 -1.74 8.13
CA GLY A 236 -12.02 -0.59 7.24
C GLY A 236 -13.03 -0.52 6.09
N ASP A 237 -12.52 -0.42 4.87
CA ASP A 237 -13.35 -0.33 3.66
C ASP A 237 -13.65 -1.72 3.04
N HIS A 238 -13.34 -2.82 3.72
CA HIS A 238 -13.55 -4.17 3.20
C HIS A 238 -14.49 -4.99 4.06
N VAL A 239 -15.26 -5.86 3.40
CA VAL A 239 -16.01 -6.95 4.04
C VAL A 239 -15.34 -8.27 3.71
N PHE A 240 -15.17 -9.11 4.74
CA PHE A 240 -14.51 -10.42 4.70
C PHE A 240 -15.52 -11.54 4.98
N TYR A 241 -15.52 -12.62 4.16
CA TYR A 241 -16.49 -13.76 4.24
C TYR A 241 -15.92 -15.06 3.69
#